data_565672ed6a16b17c2013ac63a7ed8c3e
#
_entry.id   565672ed6a16b17c2013ac63a7ed8c3e
#
_cell.length_a   1.000
_cell.length_b   1.000
_cell.length_c   1.000
_cell.angle_alpha   90.00
_cell.angle_beta   90.00
_cell.angle_gamma   90.00
#
_symmetry.space_group_name_H-M   'P 1'
#
loop_
_entity.id
_entity.type
_entity.pdbx_description
1 polymer ?
#
loop_
_entity_poly.entity_id
_entity_poly.type
_entity_poly.pdbx_seq_one_letter_code
_entity_poly.pdbx_strand_id
1 'polypeptide(L)'
;MPDKVYKLLLKLSRKAIKHNEVPVAAVLVADGKIVSYAYNKRHKSNCVFDHAEIIAISKYSKKINEWRLNKCSLYVTIEPCEMCKLFIRESRISNVYYLFEKSLNKKMFSKTCFFKIDNDSFRNEYKKISDLFWKNKR
;
A
#
# COMPACT_ATOMS: atom_id res chain seq x y z
N MET A 1 14.64 17.13 8.43
CA MET A 1 13.58 16.10 8.33
C MET A 1 14.02 14.86 7.56
N PRO A 2 14.60 14.97 6.35
CA PRO A 2 14.99 13.75 5.62
C PRO A 2 15.94 12.83 6.41
N ASP A 3 16.90 13.39 7.14
CA ASP A 3 17.84 12.57 7.93
C ASP A 3 17.15 11.71 8.98
N LYS A 4 16.14 12.23 9.65
CA LYS A 4 15.35 11.45 10.62
C LYS A 4 14.60 10.31 9.94
N VAL A 5 14.05 10.59 8.76
CA VAL A 5 13.33 9.59 7.96
C VAL A 5 14.30 8.49 7.53
N TYR A 6 15.47 8.86 7.02
CA TYR A 6 16.47 7.88 6.55
C TYR A 6 16.97 7.00 7.69
N LYS A 7 17.26 7.58 8.85
CA LYS A 7 17.67 6.81 10.04
C LYS A 7 16.60 5.84 10.48
N LEU A 8 15.34 6.27 10.45
CA LEU A 8 14.20 5.40 10.81
C LEU A 8 14.03 4.27 9.79
N LEU A 9 14.14 4.57 8.50
CA LEU A 9 14.07 3.54 7.45
C LEU A 9 15.14 2.46 7.64
N LEU A 10 16.37 2.85 7.95
CA LEU A 10 17.47 1.90 8.20
C LEU A 10 17.19 1.05 9.44
N LYS A 11 16.70 1.66 10.51
CA LYS A 11 16.36 0.96 11.76
C LYS A 11 15.25 -0.08 11.51
N LEU A 12 14.22 0.31 10.78
CA LEU A 12 13.09 -0.56 10.44
C LEU A 12 13.53 -1.71 9.53
N SER A 13 14.41 -1.43 8.58
CA SER A 13 14.97 -2.47 7.70
C SER A 13 15.75 -3.52 8.47
N ARG A 14 16.54 -3.11 9.47
CA ARG A 14 17.25 -4.04 10.36
C ARG A 14 16.26 -4.88 11.17
N LYS A 15 15.18 -4.27 11.64
CA LYS A 15 14.11 -4.99 12.34
C LYS A 15 13.47 -6.06 11.47
N ALA A 16 13.19 -5.73 10.21
CA ALA A 16 12.63 -6.68 9.25
C ALA A 16 13.53 -7.92 9.13
N ILE A 17 14.85 -7.73 8.96
CA ILE A 17 15.82 -8.82 8.86
C ILE A 17 15.79 -9.71 10.10
N LYS A 18 15.70 -9.11 11.30
CA LYS A 18 15.61 -9.87 12.56
C LYS A 18 14.39 -10.78 12.61
N HIS A 19 13.33 -10.45 11.90
CA HIS A 19 12.09 -11.23 11.82
C HIS A 19 11.99 -12.05 10.53
N ASN A 20 13.12 -12.28 9.84
CA ASN A 20 13.19 -13.04 8.58
C ASN A 20 12.30 -12.47 7.49
N GLU A 21 12.14 -11.15 7.48
CA GLU A 21 11.39 -10.43 6.46
C GLU A 21 12.34 -9.74 5.48
N VAL A 22 11.87 -9.50 4.26
CA VAL A 22 12.61 -8.68 3.30
C VAL A 22 12.81 -7.28 3.91
N PRO A 23 14.02 -6.69 3.84
CA PRO A 23 14.31 -5.41 4.50
C PRO A 23 13.69 -4.22 3.78
N VAL A 24 12.39 -4.21 3.66
CA VAL A 24 11.62 -3.08 3.13
C VAL A 24 10.98 -2.35 4.29
N ALA A 25 11.15 -1.04 4.31
CA ALA A 25 10.58 -0.16 5.32
C ALA A 25 9.92 1.04 4.65
N ALA A 26 8.90 1.58 5.31
CA ALA A 26 8.16 2.74 4.83
C ALA A 26 7.90 3.72 5.96
N VAL A 27 8.00 5.00 5.66
CA VAL A 27 7.73 6.10 6.60
C VAL A 27 6.79 7.08 5.91
N LEU A 28 5.68 7.37 6.57
CA LEU A 28 4.70 8.34 6.10
C LEU A 28 4.90 9.67 6.82
N VAL A 29 4.95 10.75 6.06
CA VAL A 29 5.17 12.10 6.57
C VAL A 29 3.99 12.99 6.18
N ALA A 30 3.49 13.75 7.14
CA ALA A 30 2.43 14.74 6.92
C ALA A 30 2.80 16.03 7.65
N ASP A 31 2.72 17.17 6.97
CA ASP A 31 3.03 18.49 7.53
C ASP A 31 4.42 18.55 8.20
N GLY A 32 5.41 17.94 7.55
CA GLY A 32 6.79 17.90 8.06
C GLY A 32 7.03 17.01 9.25
N LYS A 33 6.06 16.15 9.60
CA LYS A 33 6.15 15.24 10.76
C LYS A 33 5.99 13.79 10.33
N ILE A 34 6.75 12.91 10.97
CA ILE A 34 6.56 11.46 10.79
C ILE A 34 5.27 11.06 11.50
N VAL A 35 4.30 10.54 10.74
CA VAL A 35 2.97 10.20 11.27
C VAL A 35 2.72 8.70 11.32
N SER A 36 3.48 7.92 10.55
CA SER A 36 3.36 6.46 10.56
C SER A 36 4.61 5.83 9.97
N TYR A 37 4.87 4.60 10.35
CA TYR A 37 6.00 3.84 9.80
C TYR A 37 5.75 2.35 9.98
N ALA A 38 6.42 1.55 9.15
CA ALA A 38 6.31 0.10 9.21
C ALA A 38 7.46 -0.57 8.47
N TYR A 39 7.63 -1.83 8.71
CA TYR A 39 8.49 -2.71 7.93
C TYR A 39 7.68 -3.90 7.43
N ASN A 40 8.19 -4.56 6.41
CA ASN A 40 7.52 -5.69 5.76
C ASN A 40 7.23 -6.81 6.77
N LYS A 41 5.97 -7.30 6.79
CA LYS A 41 5.51 -8.35 7.70
C LYS A 41 4.81 -9.50 6.99
N ARG A 42 5.05 -9.64 5.69
CA ARG A 42 4.38 -10.64 4.85
C ARG A 42 4.48 -12.06 5.40
N HIS A 43 5.66 -12.47 5.85
CA HIS A 43 5.89 -13.80 6.42
C HIS A 43 5.32 -13.95 7.82
N LYS A 44 5.48 -12.93 8.66
CA LYS A 44 4.97 -12.94 10.04
C LYS A 44 3.45 -13.02 10.08
N SER A 45 2.77 -12.21 9.25
CA SER A 45 1.31 -12.14 9.21
C SER A 45 0.69 -13.19 8.31
N ASN A 46 1.51 -13.87 7.52
CA ASN A 46 1.06 -14.80 6.49
C ASN A 46 0.04 -14.15 5.56
N CYS A 47 0.27 -12.88 5.25
CA CYS A 47 -0.63 -12.04 4.47
C CYS A 47 0.14 -11.37 3.34
N VAL A 48 -0.28 -11.61 2.10
CA VAL A 48 0.44 -11.17 0.91
C VAL A 48 0.54 -9.65 0.80
N PHE A 49 -0.42 -8.91 1.35
CA PHE A 49 -0.42 -7.45 1.26
C PHE A 49 0.16 -6.74 2.49
N ASP A 50 0.74 -7.47 3.45
CA ASP A 50 1.41 -6.84 4.59
C ASP A 50 2.81 -6.35 4.25
N HIS A 51 2.89 -5.58 3.16
CA HIS A 51 4.06 -4.82 2.78
C HIS A 51 4.15 -3.54 3.64
N ALA A 52 5.35 -3.04 3.84
CA ALA A 52 5.61 -1.88 4.68
C ALA A 52 4.74 -0.68 4.31
N GLU A 53 4.58 -0.41 3.02
CA GLU A 53 3.82 0.73 2.50
C GLU A 53 2.35 0.63 2.92
N ILE A 54 1.74 -0.53 2.70
CA ILE A 54 0.32 -0.76 3.02
C ILE A 54 0.09 -0.67 4.51
N ILE A 55 0.97 -1.26 5.31
CA ILE A 55 0.86 -1.21 6.79
C ILE A 55 0.93 0.23 7.28
N ALA A 56 1.92 1.00 6.85
CA ALA A 56 2.10 2.38 7.29
C ALA A 56 0.89 3.25 6.91
N ILE A 57 0.41 3.14 5.69
CA ILE A 57 -0.74 3.90 5.19
C ILE A 57 -2.01 3.52 5.94
N SER A 58 -2.28 2.22 6.08
CA SER A 58 -3.48 1.73 6.76
C SER A 58 -3.54 2.16 8.22
N LYS A 59 -2.41 2.09 8.94
CA LYS A 59 -2.31 2.54 10.32
C LYS A 59 -2.72 4.01 10.48
N TYR A 60 -2.18 4.87 9.63
CA TYR A 60 -2.46 6.29 9.72
C TYR A 60 -3.90 6.63 9.32
N SER A 61 -4.39 6.05 8.24
CA SER A 61 -5.77 6.25 7.77
C SER A 61 -6.78 5.88 8.85
N LYS A 62 -6.57 4.78 9.54
CA LYS A 62 -7.44 4.32 10.63
C LYS A 62 -7.33 5.26 11.84
N LYS A 63 -6.12 5.70 12.15
CA LYS A 63 -5.86 6.60 13.29
C LYS A 63 -6.60 7.93 13.13
N ILE A 64 -6.57 8.53 11.94
CA ILE A 64 -7.20 9.82 11.67
C ILE A 64 -8.62 9.69 11.11
N ASN A 65 -9.10 8.46 10.91
CA ASN A 65 -10.42 8.17 10.34
C ASN A 65 -10.64 8.87 8.98
N GLU A 66 -9.61 8.85 8.14
CA GLU A 66 -9.63 9.45 6.80
C GLU A 66 -8.76 8.63 5.85
N TRP A 67 -9.31 8.20 4.72
CA TRP A 67 -8.57 7.40 3.74
C TRP A 67 -7.83 8.25 2.70
N ARG A 68 -8.22 9.51 2.53
CA ARG A 68 -7.59 10.42 1.57
C ARG A 68 -6.39 11.10 2.20
N LEU A 69 -5.20 10.80 1.70
CA LEU A 69 -3.94 11.25 2.28
C LEU A 69 -3.21 12.24 1.36
N ASN A 70 -3.95 13.23 0.83
CA ASN A 70 -3.46 14.19 -0.15
C ASN A 70 -2.24 15.00 0.31
N LYS A 71 -2.12 15.22 1.62
CA LYS A 71 -1.02 16.03 2.20
C LYS A 71 0.14 15.19 2.70
N CYS A 72 0.12 13.88 2.41
CA CYS A 72 1.16 12.96 2.88
C CYS A 72 2.19 12.68 1.81
N SER A 73 3.40 12.45 2.25
CA SER A 73 4.50 11.91 1.44
C SER A 73 4.95 10.57 2.03
N LEU A 74 5.27 9.63 1.16
CA LEU A 74 5.74 8.31 1.56
C LEU A 74 7.21 8.14 1.18
N TYR A 75 7.99 7.71 2.15
CA TYR A 75 9.39 7.34 1.95
C TYR A 75 9.53 5.84 2.09
N VAL A 76 10.17 5.18 1.16
CA VAL A 76 10.33 3.73 1.16
C VAL A 76 11.74 3.33 0.67
N THR A 77 12.26 2.25 1.18
CA THR A 77 13.62 1.80 0.86
C THR A 77 13.76 1.25 -0.55
N ILE A 78 12.75 0.57 -1.04
CA ILE A 78 12.73 -0.03 -2.39
C ILE A 78 11.50 0.47 -3.13
N GLU A 79 11.62 0.73 -4.42
CA GLU A 79 10.50 1.13 -5.25
C GLU A 79 9.30 0.21 -5.01
N PRO A 80 8.09 0.76 -4.75
CA PRO A 80 6.91 -0.07 -4.49
C PRO A 80 6.59 -1.01 -5.64
N CYS A 81 6.11 -2.21 -5.30
CA CYS A 81 5.61 -3.15 -6.30
C CYS A 81 4.31 -2.63 -6.92
N GLU A 82 3.84 -3.26 -7.99
CA GLU A 82 2.63 -2.80 -8.69
C GLU A 82 1.40 -2.76 -7.78
N MET A 83 1.26 -3.75 -6.90
CA MET A 83 0.16 -3.76 -5.91
C MET A 83 0.23 -2.53 -5.00
N CYS A 84 1.41 -2.22 -4.46
CA CYS A 84 1.60 -1.08 -3.57
C CYS A 84 1.43 0.25 -4.32
N LYS A 85 1.88 0.33 -5.58
CA LYS A 85 1.68 1.53 -6.40
C LYS A 85 0.21 1.86 -6.56
N LEU A 86 -0.62 0.86 -6.85
CA LEU A 86 -2.06 1.05 -6.96
C LEU A 86 -2.67 1.48 -5.63
N PHE A 87 -2.28 0.83 -4.54
CA PHE A 87 -2.76 1.16 -3.20
C PHE A 87 -2.40 2.61 -2.82
N ILE A 88 -1.17 3.03 -3.11
CA ILE A 88 -0.69 4.39 -2.86
C ILE A 88 -1.51 5.41 -3.65
N ARG A 89 -1.77 5.15 -4.92
CA ARG A 89 -2.59 6.03 -5.78
C ARG A 89 -4.01 6.15 -5.27
N GLU A 90 -4.62 5.02 -4.88
CA GLU A 90 -5.98 5.02 -4.34
C GLU A 90 -6.06 5.80 -3.02
N SER A 91 -4.98 5.82 -2.25
CA SER A 91 -4.89 6.58 -1.00
C SER A 91 -4.64 8.07 -1.22
N ARG A 92 -4.48 8.52 -2.45
CA ARG A 92 -4.24 9.92 -2.81
C ARG A 92 -2.96 10.54 -2.25
N ILE A 93 -1.94 9.72 -1.97
CA ILE A 93 -0.65 10.22 -1.49
C ILE A 93 0.01 11.07 -2.57
N SER A 94 0.53 12.24 -2.18
CA SER A 94 1.07 13.23 -3.12
C SER A 94 2.40 12.82 -3.73
N ASN A 95 3.32 12.34 -2.91
CA ASN A 95 4.70 12.07 -3.34
C ASN A 95 5.20 10.77 -2.72
N VAL A 96 5.97 10.03 -3.52
CA VAL A 96 6.65 8.81 -3.06
C VAL A 96 8.13 8.95 -3.39
N TYR A 97 8.96 8.75 -2.38
CA TYR A 97 10.42 8.79 -2.51
C TYR A 97 10.98 7.41 -2.18
N TYR A 98 11.74 6.81 -3.10
CA TYR A 98 12.33 5.49 -2.88
C TYR A 98 13.84 5.54 -3.08
N LEU A 99 14.55 4.65 -2.38
CA LEU A 99 16.00 4.63 -2.40
C LEU A 99 16.56 3.78 -3.54
N PHE A 100 16.02 2.60 -3.74
CA PHE A 100 16.47 1.68 -4.79
C PHE A 100 15.35 1.31 -5.74
N GLU A 101 15.67 1.28 -7.03
CA GLU A 101 14.73 0.80 -8.04
C GLU A 101 14.49 -0.70 -7.87
N LYS A 102 13.27 -1.11 -8.13
CA LYS A 102 12.92 -2.52 -8.17
C LYS A 102 13.55 -3.16 -9.40
N SER A 103 14.16 -4.33 -9.22
CA SER A 103 14.74 -5.07 -10.34
C SER A 103 13.67 -5.40 -11.37
N LEU A 104 13.87 -4.94 -12.62
CA LEU A 104 12.96 -5.21 -13.74
C LEU A 104 12.92 -6.69 -14.14
N ASN A 105 13.85 -7.49 -13.64
CA ASN A 105 13.99 -8.90 -14.01
C ASN A 105 13.15 -9.86 -13.16
N LYS A 106 12.37 -9.37 -12.21
CA LYS A 106 11.40 -10.22 -11.51
C LYS A 106 10.19 -10.39 -12.39
N LYS A 107 10.19 -11.45 -13.19
CA LYS A 107 8.98 -11.90 -13.89
C LYS A 107 7.90 -12.14 -12.84
N MET A 108 6.73 -11.54 -13.07
CA MET A 108 5.55 -11.89 -12.28
C MET A 108 5.16 -13.33 -12.65
N PHE A 109 5.50 -14.26 -11.78
CA PHE A 109 5.06 -15.65 -11.95
C PHE A 109 3.66 -15.77 -11.36
N SER A 110 2.66 -15.42 -12.15
CA SER A 110 1.30 -15.76 -11.82
C SER A 110 0.68 -16.56 -12.96
N LYS A 111 0.22 -17.75 -12.63
CA LYS A 111 -0.57 -18.58 -13.55
C LYS A 111 -2.06 -18.35 -13.35
N THR A 112 -2.43 -17.31 -12.61
CA THR A 112 -3.83 -16.98 -12.35
C THR A 112 -4.49 -16.54 -13.65
N CYS A 113 -5.59 -17.18 -13.98
CA CYS A 113 -6.43 -16.79 -15.11
C CYS A 113 -7.66 -16.05 -14.59
N PHE A 114 -8.13 -15.10 -15.37
CA PHE A 114 -9.28 -14.28 -15.01
C PHE A 114 -10.39 -14.53 -16.01
N PHE A 115 -11.58 -14.85 -15.52
CA PHE A 115 -12.73 -15.17 -16.37
C PHE A 115 -13.90 -14.26 -16.02
N LYS A 116 -14.49 -13.63 -17.04
CA LYS A 116 -15.72 -12.86 -16.87
C LYS A 116 -16.88 -13.83 -16.71
N ILE A 117 -17.72 -13.59 -15.71
CA ILE A 117 -18.93 -14.39 -15.51
C ILE A 117 -19.92 -14.06 -16.63
N ASP A 118 -20.32 -15.09 -17.38
CA ASP A 118 -21.29 -14.98 -18.49
C ASP A 118 -22.65 -15.49 -18.01
N ASN A 119 -23.36 -14.60 -17.29
CA ASN A 119 -24.70 -14.88 -16.76
C ASN A 119 -25.48 -13.56 -16.70
N ASP A 120 -26.35 -13.35 -17.69
CA ASP A 120 -27.09 -12.10 -17.83
C ASP A 120 -28.07 -11.87 -16.69
N SER A 121 -28.73 -12.92 -16.20
CA SER A 121 -29.65 -12.83 -15.10
C SER A 121 -28.95 -12.32 -13.83
N PHE A 122 -27.82 -12.92 -13.49
CA PHE A 122 -27.01 -12.53 -12.35
C PHE A 122 -26.50 -11.09 -12.49
N ARG A 123 -26.00 -10.73 -13.68
CA ARG A 123 -25.52 -9.38 -13.98
C ARG A 123 -26.63 -8.35 -13.80
N ASN A 124 -27.83 -8.64 -14.29
CA ASN A 124 -28.98 -7.73 -14.20
C ASN A 124 -29.44 -7.56 -12.75
N GLU A 125 -29.44 -8.63 -11.96
CA GLU A 125 -29.75 -8.53 -10.53
C GLU A 125 -28.76 -7.64 -9.79
N TYR A 126 -27.46 -7.85 -10.02
CA TYR A 126 -26.42 -7.01 -9.42
C TYR A 126 -26.53 -5.57 -9.87
N LYS A 127 -26.81 -5.33 -11.15
CA LYS A 127 -26.96 -3.98 -11.68
C LYS A 127 -28.06 -3.19 -10.96
N LYS A 128 -29.17 -3.84 -10.65
CA LYS A 128 -30.27 -3.23 -9.88
C LYS A 128 -29.79 -2.76 -8.50
N ILE A 129 -29.00 -3.59 -7.84
CA ILE A 129 -28.44 -3.28 -6.52
C ILE A 129 -27.49 -2.08 -6.63
N SER A 130 -26.58 -2.11 -7.59
CA SER A 130 -25.60 -1.05 -7.84
C SER A 130 -26.27 0.28 -8.20
N ASP A 131 -27.28 0.25 -9.06
CA ASP A 131 -28.00 1.45 -9.50
C ASP A 131 -28.71 2.13 -8.32
N LEU A 132 -29.27 1.36 -7.39
CA LEU A 132 -29.88 1.91 -6.18
C LEU A 132 -28.88 2.69 -5.34
N PHE A 133 -27.67 2.16 -5.18
CA PHE A 133 -26.61 2.83 -4.43
C PHE A 133 -26.24 4.18 -5.08
N TRP A 134 -25.97 4.16 -6.38
CA TRP A 134 -25.53 5.37 -7.09
C TRP A 134 -26.64 6.41 -7.24
N LYS A 135 -27.89 5.96 -7.38
CA LYS A 135 -29.04 6.85 -7.43
C LYS A 135 -29.17 7.71 -6.17
N ASN A 136 -28.87 7.12 -5.00
CA ASN A 136 -28.98 7.80 -3.71
C ASN A 136 -27.76 8.68 -3.39
N LYS A 137 -26.68 8.61 -4.19
CA LYS A 137 -25.42 9.34 -3.95
C LYS A 137 -25.26 10.58 -4.82
N ARG A 138 -26.18 10.83 -5.74
CA ARG A 138 -26.14 12.01 -6.61
C ARG A 138 -26.88 13.19 -6.01
#